data_accc930cce1ffe6e5fe8373c28a04ec8
#
_entry.id   accc930cce1ffe6e5fe8373c28a04ec8
#
_cell.length_a   1.000
_cell.length_b   1.000
_cell.length_c   1.000
_cell.angle_alpha   90.00
_cell.angle_beta   90.00
_cell.angle_gamma   90.00
#
_symmetry.space_group_name_H-M   'P 1'
#
loop_
_entity.id
_entity.type
_entity.pdbx_description
1 polymer ?
#
loop_
_entity_poly.entity_id
_entity_poly.type
_entity_poly.pdbx_seq_one_letter_code
_entity_poly.pdbx_strand_id
1 'polypeptide(L)'
;MRRLAVALAVVLAMAGCADAAPGPVHYPAGGITIASGSDQGVYYRYADAYRHALRKDLPGLKVEIVKTSGSFDNLQRLTDRTAQIGFATADTAYQATAAKATAPAARNLRAIARVYDEYLHLVVPASSPVRSARDLRGLRVSTGAENSSTELTAGRVLEAAGLSPDRDLKRQRLGLNDSAAALRAKRIDAFFWSGGLPTPGIRDLADAMPIKLVQLGDQMGKLRRTYRTLYRRAVVSSSTYPDVPQTVTVGVPNYLVVSGDLDDRLVYALTRVLFRYRSEIGAEVPSGRLLDARSAISTMPLQLHPGAERYYRDQKS
;
A
#
# COMPACT_ATOMS: atom_id res chain seq x y z
N MET A 1 -31.81 -78.05 -22.59
CA MET A 1 -30.80 -77.40 -21.76
C MET A 1 -30.61 -75.99 -22.30
N ARG A 2 -31.31 -74.98 -21.71
CA ARG A 2 -31.26 -73.58 -22.13
C ARG A 2 -30.38 -72.84 -21.15
N ARG A 3 -29.28 -72.23 -21.66
CA ARG A 3 -28.37 -71.34 -20.89
C ARG A 3 -28.93 -69.91 -20.97
N LEU A 4 -29.43 -69.40 -19.86
CA LEU A 4 -29.71 -67.96 -19.70
C LEU A 4 -28.41 -67.22 -19.51
N ALA A 5 -28.13 -66.24 -20.38
CA ALA A 5 -27.06 -65.26 -20.19
C ALA A 5 -27.67 -64.04 -19.52
N VAL A 6 -27.21 -63.74 -18.30
CA VAL A 6 -27.57 -62.49 -17.58
C VAL A 6 -26.55 -61.43 -17.97
N ALA A 7 -26.98 -60.40 -18.68
CA ALA A 7 -26.14 -59.23 -18.99
C ALA A 7 -26.24 -58.23 -17.84
N LEU A 8 -25.15 -58.02 -17.10
CA LEU A 8 -25.00 -57.03 -16.04
C LEU A 8 -24.62 -55.69 -16.69
N ALA A 9 -25.58 -54.77 -16.77
CA ALA A 9 -25.32 -53.39 -17.21
C ALA A 9 -24.76 -52.57 -16.05
N VAL A 10 -23.43 -52.25 -16.08
CA VAL A 10 -22.81 -51.33 -15.17
C VAL A 10 -23.06 -49.92 -15.68
N VAL A 11 -23.97 -49.18 -15.01
CA VAL A 11 -24.12 -47.73 -15.23
C VAL A 11 -23.06 -47.00 -14.45
N LEU A 12 -21.99 -46.53 -15.11
CA LEU A 12 -21.06 -45.60 -14.54
C LEU A 12 -21.76 -44.23 -14.39
N ALA A 13 -22.15 -43.88 -13.17
CA ALA A 13 -22.52 -42.52 -12.82
C ALA A 13 -21.26 -41.67 -12.82
N MET A 14 -21.00 -40.94 -13.91
CA MET A 14 -20.07 -39.84 -13.91
C MET A 14 -20.70 -38.70 -13.09
N ALA A 15 -20.36 -38.65 -11.80
CA ALA A 15 -20.58 -37.45 -10.99
C ALA A 15 -19.58 -36.39 -11.48
N GLY A 16 -19.99 -35.62 -12.48
CA GLY A 16 -19.30 -34.40 -12.86
C GLY A 16 -19.36 -33.45 -11.65
N CYS A 17 -18.21 -33.12 -11.09
CA CYS A 17 -18.08 -31.95 -10.21
C CYS A 17 -18.42 -30.71 -11.05
N ALA A 18 -19.70 -30.40 -11.17
CA ALA A 18 -20.14 -29.09 -11.61
C ALA A 18 -19.67 -28.12 -10.50
N ASP A 19 -18.66 -27.31 -10.79
CA ASP A 19 -18.32 -26.17 -9.95
C ASP A 19 -19.61 -25.36 -9.76
N ALA A 20 -20.17 -25.43 -8.56
CA ALA A 20 -21.36 -24.69 -8.22
C ALA A 20 -21.07 -23.21 -8.46
N ALA A 21 -21.87 -22.56 -9.29
CA ALA A 21 -21.78 -21.13 -9.53
C ALA A 21 -21.65 -20.41 -8.19
N PRO A 22 -20.73 -19.45 -8.04
CA PRO A 22 -20.54 -18.77 -6.77
C PRO A 22 -21.88 -18.16 -6.35
N GLY A 23 -22.39 -18.59 -5.18
CA GLY A 23 -23.63 -18.03 -4.63
C GLY A 23 -23.56 -16.52 -4.44
N PRO A 24 -24.67 -15.85 -4.10
CA PRO A 24 -24.74 -14.40 -4.00
C PRO A 24 -23.67 -13.84 -3.03
N VAL A 25 -23.07 -12.71 -3.41
CA VAL A 25 -22.12 -11.99 -2.55
C VAL A 25 -22.90 -11.30 -1.45
N HIS A 26 -22.57 -11.58 -0.19
CA HIS A 26 -23.15 -10.88 0.95
C HIS A 26 -22.36 -9.59 1.22
N TYR A 27 -23.05 -8.46 1.17
CA TYR A 27 -22.46 -7.17 1.52
C TYR A 27 -22.68 -6.89 3.02
N PRO A 28 -21.70 -6.27 3.71
CA PRO A 28 -21.92 -5.76 5.06
C PRO A 28 -23.10 -4.79 5.08
N ALA A 29 -23.94 -4.81 6.11
CA ALA A 29 -25.16 -4.00 6.19
C ALA A 29 -24.91 -2.49 6.00
N GLY A 30 -23.75 -1.97 6.44
CA GLY A 30 -23.30 -0.59 6.28
C GLY A 30 -22.51 -0.32 4.99
N GLY A 31 -22.27 -1.33 4.15
CA GLY A 31 -21.32 -1.24 3.04
C GLY A 31 -19.88 -1.44 3.49
N ILE A 32 -18.93 -0.90 2.74
CA ILE A 32 -17.50 -0.95 3.07
C ILE A 32 -16.92 0.45 3.16
N THR A 33 -15.97 0.62 4.09
CA THR A 33 -15.15 1.81 4.22
C THR A 33 -13.72 1.49 3.81
N ILE A 34 -13.12 2.31 2.95
CA ILE A 34 -11.73 2.23 2.54
C ILE A 34 -10.93 3.27 3.34
N ALA A 35 -10.06 2.82 4.22
CA ALA A 35 -9.10 3.67 4.91
C ALA A 35 -7.94 4.01 3.96
N SER A 36 -7.72 5.30 3.72
CA SER A 36 -6.83 5.79 2.67
C SER A 36 -5.60 6.52 3.24
N GLY A 37 -5.54 7.81 3.09
CA GLY A 37 -4.46 8.69 3.52
C GLY A 37 -4.82 10.14 3.23
N SER A 38 -3.81 11.00 3.10
CA SER A 38 -3.99 12.38 2.66
C SER A 38 -4.60 12.45 1.26
N ASP A 39 -5.47 13.42 1.01
CA ASP A 39 -6.12 13.65 -0.30
C ASP A 39 -5.14 14.01 -1.43
N GLN A 40 -3.96 14.54 -1.09
CA GLN A 40 -2.87 14.78 -2.03
C GLN A 40 -1.90 13.57 -2.16
N GLY A 41 -2.18 12.47 -1.44
CA GLY A 41 -1.44 11.23 -1.51
C GLY A 41 -2.03 10.23 -2.51
N VAL A 42 -1.24 9.22 -2.86
CA VAL A 42 -1.65 8.18 -3.82
C VAL A 42 -2.73 7.26 -3.24
N TYR A 43 -2.75 6.99 -1.94
CA TYR A 43 -3.78 6.14 -1.33
C TYR A 43 -5.20 6.63 -1.58
N TYR A 44 -5.42 7.94 -1.37
CA TYR A 44 -6.74 8.53 -1.57
C TYR A 44 -7.17 8.44 -3.04
N ARG A 45 -6.29 8.81 -3.97
CA ARG A 45 -6.56 8.72 -5.40
C ARG A 45 -6.85 7.28 -5.85
N TYR A 46 -6.06 6.33 -5.34
CA TYR A 46 -6.26 4.91 -5.66
C TYR A 46 -7.59 4.39 -5.08
N ALA A 47 -7.92 4.74 -3.83
CA ALA A 47 -9.18 4.40 -3.21
C ALA A 47 -10.38 4.95 -4.00
N ASP A 48 -10.26 6.19 -4.51
CA ASP A 48 -11.32 6.83 -5.29
C ASP A 48 -11.54 6.15 -6.64
N ALA A 49 -10.48 5.91 -7.41
CA ALA A 49 -10.54 5.16 -8.66
C ALA A 49 -11.09 3.72 -8.44
N TYR A 50 -10.66 3.06 -7.37
CA TYR A 50 -11.15 1.73 -7.02
C TYR A 50 -12.62 1.75 -6.58
N ARG A 51 -13.07 2.78 -5.84
CA ARG A 51 -14.47 3.00 -5.49
C ARG A 51 -15.34 3.13 -6.75
N HIS A 52 -14.89 3.87 -7.76
CA HIS A 52 -15.60 3.99 -9.04
C HIS A 52 -15.74 2.63 -9.72
N ALA A 53 -14.68 1.83 -9.77
CA ALA A 53 -14.71 0.48 -10.31
C ALA A 53 -15.66 -0.44 -9.53
N LEU A 54 -15.64 -0.39 -8.19
CA LEU A 54 -16.52 -1.18 -7.33
C LEU A 54 -17.99 -0.85 -7.56
N ARG A 55 -18.34 0.44 -7.64
CA ARG A 55 -19.72 0.86 -7.91
C ARG A 55 -20.24 0.39 -9.28
N LYS A 56 -19.35 0.32 -10.26
CA LYS A 56 -19.66 -0.12 -11.63
C LYS A 56 -19.93 -1.63 -11.72
N ASP A 57 -19.14 -2.45 -11.00
CA ASP A 57 -19.23 -3.91 -11.05
C ASP A 57 -20.10 -4.51 -9.94
N LEU A 58 -20.26 -3.82 -8.81
CA LEU A 58 -21.00 -4.23 -7.63
C LEU A 58 -21.97 -3.12 -7.19
N PRO A 59 -23.03 -2.82 -7.99
CA PRO A 59 -23.87 -1.63 -7.79
C PRO A 59 -24.64 -1.63 -6.46
N GLY A 60 -24.84 -2.79 -5.83
CA GLY A 60 -25.46 -2.92 -4.51
C GLY A 60 -24.50 -2.64 -3.33
N LEU A 61 -23.19 -2.50 -3.58
CA LEU A 61 -22.19 -2.26 -2.55
C LEU A 61 -22.00 -0.76 -2.29
N LYS A 62 -22.34 -0.29 -1.11
CA LYS A 62 -21.99 1.06 -0.67
C LYS A 62 -20.50 1.12 -0.35
N VAL A 63 -19.80 2.14 -0.87
CA VAL A 63 -18.36 2.31 -0.66
C VAL A 63 -18.07 3.74 -0.23
N GLU A 64 -17.48 3.88 0.96
CA GLU A 64 -17.03 5.14 1.52
C GLU A 64 -15.50 5.18 1.61
N ILE A 65 -14.92 6.37 1.60
CA ILE A 65 -13.48 6.59 1.76
C ILE A 65 -13.27 7.51 2.94
N VAL A 66 -12.39 7.09 3.86
CA VAL A 66 -11.96 7.94 4.98
C VAL A 66 -10.51 8.34 4.81
N LYS A 67 -10.23 9.63 5.07
CA LYS A 67 -8.87 10.14 5.14
C LYS A 67 -8.24 9.71 6.47
N THR A 68 -6.97 9.36 6.44
CA THR A 68 -6.23 8.88 7.61
C THR A 68 -4.81 9.47 7.63
N SER A 69 -4.08 9.21 8.71
CA SER A 69 -2.65 9.57 8.78
C SER A 69 -1.75 8.64 7.96
N GLY A 70 -2.25 7.48 7.54
CA GLY A 70 -1.53 6.51 6.70
C GLY A 70 -1.61 5.08 7.22
N SER A 71 -0.57 4.28 6.93
CA SER A 71 -0.60 2.83 7.05
C SER A 71 -0.96 2.29 8.44
N PHE A 72 -0.40 2.84 9.52
CA PHE A 72 -0.73 2.37 10.88
C PHE A 72 -2.18 2.69 11.26
N ASP A 73 -2.66 3.91 10.97
CA ASP A 73 -4.05 4.30 11.19
C ASP A 73 -4.99 3.38 10.38
N ASN A 74 -4.63 3.07 9.13
CA ASN A 74 -5.39 2.15 8.30
C ASN A 74 -5.48 0.75 8.93
N LEU A 75 -4.35 0.19 9.34
CA LEU A 75 -4.32 -1.14 9.98
C LEU A 75 -5.07 -1.15 11.31
N GLN A 76 -4.99 -0.07 12.09
CA GLN A 76 -5.77 0.08 13.32
C GLN A 76 -7.27 0.07 13.03
N ARG A 77 -7.74 0.81 12.02
CA ARG A 77 -9.16 0.83 11.61
C ARG A 77 -9.67 -0.52 11.13
N LEU A 78 -8.82 -1.31 10.44
CA LEU A 78 -9.16 -2.68 10.08
C LEU A 78 -9.29 -3.58 11.32
N THR A 79 -8.38 -3.41 12.28
CA THR A 79 -8.39 -4.13 13.56
C THR A 79 -9.62 -3.80 14.39
N ASP A 80 -10.00 -2.52 14.42
CA ASP A 80 -11.17 -1.98 15.15
C ASP A 80 -12.48 -2.15 14.37
N ARG A 81 -12.42 -2.71 13.15
CA ARG A 81 -13.57 -2.91 12.25
C ARG A 81 -14.29 -1.62 11.84
N THR A 82 -13.63 -0.45 11.96
CA THR A 82 -14.14 0.84 11.49
C THR A 82 -13.84 1.09 10.00
N ALA A 83 -13.02 0.23 9.39
CA ALA A 83 -12.83 0.12 7.94
C ALA A 83 -12.76 -1.37 7.55
N GLN A 84 -13.08 -1.69 6.30
CA GLN A 84 -13.03 -3.04 5.76
C GLN A 84 -11.83 -3.23 4.83
N ILE A 85 -11.38 -2.16 4.19
CA ILE A 85 -10.22 -2.14 3.30
C ILE A 85 -9.27 -1.01 3.74
N GLY A 86 -7.97 -1.26 3.65
CA GLY A 86 -6.96 -0.23 3.91
C GLY A 86 -5.68 -0.47 3.11
N PHE A 87 -4.90 0.58 2.94
CA PHE A 87 -3.57 0.49 2.35
C PHE A 87 -2.52 0.40 3.45
N ALA A 88 -1.51 -0.45 3.26
CA ALA A 88 -0.38 -0.51 4.17
C ALA A 88 0.91 -0.92 3.46
N THR A 89 2.02 -0.31 3.87
CA THR A 89 3.35 -0.73 3.43
C THR A 89 3.78 -2.02 4.11
N ALA A 90 4.67 -2.78 3.45
CA ALA A 90 5.19 -4.05 3.97
C ALA A 90 5.85 -3.91 5.34
N ASP A 91 6.57 -2.83 5.57
CA ASP A 91 7.28 -2.57 6.83
C ASP A 91 6.33 -2.21 7.97
N THR A 92 5.25 -1.48 7.69
CA THR A 92 4.18 -1.20 8.65
C THR A 92 3.41 -2.48 8.98
N ALA A 93 3.06 -3.27 7.97
CA ALA A 93 2.41 -4.56 8.16
C ALA A 93 3.28 -5.52 9.00
N TYR A 94 4.59 -5.56 8.73
CA TYR A 94 5.55 -6.33 9.52
C TYR A 94 5.55 -5.91 11.01
N GLN A 95 5.58 -4.62 11.27
CA GLN A 95 5.60 -4.11 12.64
C GLN A 95 4.27 -4.38 13.36
N ALA A 96 3.14 -4.19 12.67
CA ALA A 96 1.81 -4.43 13.25
C ALA A 96 1.54 -5.91 13.57
N THR A 97 2.10 -6.84 12.77
CA THR A 97 1.89 -8.29 12.92
C THR A 97 3.01 -9.00 13.68
N ALA A 98 4.08 -8.29 14.06
CA ALA A 98 5.19 -8.87 14.81
C ALA A 98 4.68 -9.55 16.11
N ALA A 99 5.40 -10.60 16.56
CA ALA A 99 5.01 -11.39 17.75
C ALA A 99 4.87 -10.55 19.04
N LYS A 100 5.49 -9.36 19.07
CA LYS A 100 5.39 -8.37 20.16
C LYS A 100 4.26 -7.35 19.98
N ALA A 101 3.49 -7.42 18.89
CA ALA A 101 2.35 -6.53 18.69
C ALA A 101 1.31 -6.76 19.79
N THR A 102 0.90 -5.70 20.44
CA THR A 102 0.00 -5.73 21.60
C THR A 102 -1.45 -6.08 21.26
N ALA A 103 -1.83 -5.96 19.97
CA ALA A 103 -3.18 -6.24 19.50
C ALA A 103 -3.29 -7.61 18.82
N PRO A 104 -3.89 -8.63 19.43
CA PRO A 104 -4.10 -9.94 18.80
C PRO A 104 -4.85 -9.87 17.46
N ALA A 105 -5.79 -8.94 17.32
CA ALA A 105 -6.58 -8.73 16.11
C ALA A 105 -5.72 -8.34 14.90
N ALA A 106 -4.56 -7.69 15.09
CA ALA A 106 -3.62 -7.38 14.01
C ALA A 106 -3.05 -8.64 13.32
N ARG A 107 -3.04 -9.79 14.01
CA ARG A 107 -2.62 -11.08 13.41
C ARG A 107 -3.62 -11.63 12.40
N ASN A 108 -4.85 -11.13 12.43
CA ASN A 108 -5.90 -11.51 11.50
C ASN A 108 -5.95 -10.65 10.24
N LEU A 109 -5.02 -9.73 10.06
CA LEU A 109 -4.92 -8.94 8.83
C LEU A 109 -4.47 -9.83 7.66
N ARG A 110 -5.09 -9.63 6.50
CA ARG A 110 -4.80 -10.37 5.26
C ARG A 110 -4.65 -9.39 4.10
N ALA A 111 -3.85 -9.77 3.12
CA ALA A 111 -3.71 -8.97 1.90
C ALA A 111 -4.66 -9.43 0.81
N ILE A 112 -5.18 -8.48 0.03
CA ILE A 112 -5.83 -8.75 -1.25
C ILE A 112 -4.76 -8.82 -2.35
N ALA A 113 -3.86 -7.83 -2.38
CA ALA A 113 -2.83 -7.70 -3.40
C ALA A 113 -1.69 -6.80 -2.93
N ARG A 114 -0.48 -7.03 -3.45
CA ARG A 114 0.51 -5.98 -3.59
C ARG A 114 0.12 -5.13 -4.79
N VAL A 115 -0.06 -3.84 -4.58
CA VAL A 115 -0.62 -2.94 -5.60
C VAL A 115 0.43 -2.11 -6.33
N TYR A 116 1.40 -1.56 -5.62
CA TYR A 116 2.54 -0.81 -6.15
C TYR A 116 3.65 -0.70 -5.10
N ASP A 117 4.69 0.09 -5.39
CA ASP A 117 5.71 0.41 -4.40
C ASP A 117 5.64 1.87 -4.01
N GLU A 118 5.79 2.13 -2.73
CA GLU A 118 6.09 3.46 -2.25
C GLU A 118 7.57 3.78 -2.39
N TYR A 119 7.85 5.05 -2.63
CA TYR A 119 9.17 5.62 -2.73
C TYR A 119 9.35 6.66 -1.62
N LEU A 120 10.37 6.48 -0.80
CA LEU A 120 10.66 7.46 0.23
C LEU A 120 11.34 8.69 -0.39
N HIS A 121 10.71 9.83 -0.32
CA HIS A 121 11.27 11.11 -0.71
C HIS A 121 11.89 11.78 0.52
N LEU A 122 13.08 12.34 0.37
CA LEU A 122 13.62 13.37 1.26
C LEU A 122 13.68 14.66 0.46
N VAL A 123 12.74 15.54 0.74
CA VAL A 123 12.51 16.78 -0.02
C VAL A 123 13.16 17.95 0.67
N VAL A 124 13.93 18.73 -0.10
CA VAL A 124 14.53 19.97 0.36
C VAL A 124 14.41 21.05 -0.74
N PRO A 125 14.52 22.37 -0.41
CA PRO A 125 14.68 23.40 -1.41
C PRO A 125 15.88 23.10 -2.32
N ALA A 126 15.81 23.42 -3.63
CA ALA A 126 16.89 23.15 -4.56
C ALA A 126 18.23 23.79 -4.14
N SER A 127 18.18 24.97 -3.50
CA SER A 127 19.34 25.69 -2.97
C SER A 127 19.91 25.11 -1.66
N SER A 128 19.24 24.11 -1.04
CA SER A 128 19.70 23.51 0.22
C SER A 128 21.07 22.83 0.07
N PRO A 129 21.99 22.96 1.04
CA PRO A 129 23.27 22.26 1.04
C PRO A 129 23.16 20.77 1.35
N VAL A 130 21.99 20.30 1.79
CA VAL A 130 21.74 18.89 2.14
C VAL A 130 21.94 17.99 0.94
N ARG A 131 22.81 16.97 1.07
CA ARG A 131 23.15 15.99 0.04
C ARG A 131 22.91 14.53 0.47
N SER A 132 22.80 14.32 1.79
CA SER A 132 22.58 13.00 2.39
C SER A 132 21.68 13.10 3.62
N ALA A 133 21.15 11.98 4.10
CA ALA A 133 20.37 11.95 5.34
C ALA A 133 21.19 12.41 6.57
N ARG A 134 22.51 12.26 6.54
CA ARG A 134 23.41 12.70 7.65
C ARG A 134 23.45 14.21 7.84
N ASP A 135 23.24 14.95 6.75
CA ASP A 135 23.28 16.41 6.76
C ASP A 135 22.06 17.05 7.43
N LEU A 136 21.11 16.21 7.85
CA LEU A 136 19.89 16.66 8.55
C LEU A 136 20.13 16.98 10.03
N ARG A 137 21.31 16.66 10.58
CA ARG A 137 21.64 16.93 12.00
C ARG A 137 21.40 18.40 12.38
N GLY A 138 20.60 18.63 13.41
CA GLY A 138 20.25 19.96 13.92
C GLY A 138 19.20 20.72 13.12
N LEU A 139 18.79 20.21 11.95
CA LEU A 139 17.79 20.85 11.09
C LEU A 139 16.34 20.59 11.57
N ARG A 140 15.43 21.46 11.14
CA ARG A 140 13.98 21.31 11.33
C ARG A 140 13.46 20.37 10.26
N VAL A 141 13.10 19.15 10.63
CA VAL A 141 12.73 18.10 9.68
C VAL A 141 11.36 17.50 10.03
N SER A 142 10.44 17.48 9.07
CA SER A 142 9.25 16.67 9.20
C SER A 142 9.54 15.23 8.79
N THR A 143 9.25 14.29 9.69
CA THR A 143 9.47 12.85 9.45
C THR A 143 8.22 12.12 8.98
N GLY A 144 7.17 12.83 8.62
CA GLY A 144 5.85 12.28 8.28
C GLY A 144 4.85 12.45 9.42
N ALA A 145 3.57 12.30 9.11
CA ALA A 145 2.51 12.33 10.12
C ALA A 145 2.72 11.20 11.15
N GLU A 146 2.27 11.44 12.35
CA GLU A 146 2.26 10.42 13.40
C GLU A 146 1.43 9.21 12.95
N ASN A 147 1.91 8.01 13.26
CA ASN A 147 1.27 6.76 12.85
C ASN A 147 1.20 6.54 11.32
N SER A 148 2.11 7.15 10.55
CA SER A 148 2.26 6.92 9.11
C SER A 148 3.41 5.97 8.79
N SER A 149 3.35 5.32 7.61
CA SER A 149 4.49 4.59 7.04
C SER A 149 5.67 5.50 6.78
N THR A 150 5.42 6.76 6.44
CA THR A 150 6.47 7.77 6.25
C THR A 150 7.31 7.93 7.51
N GLU A 151 6.67 8.11 8.67
CA GLU A 151 7.35 8.25 9.95
C GLU A 151 8.23 7.03 10.27
N LEU A 152 7.69 5.82 10.08
CA LEU A 152 8.43 4.58 10.30
C LEU A 152 9.64 4.45 9.39
N THR A 153 9.44 4.62 8.08
CA THR A 153 10.51 4.42 7.10
C THR A 153 11.57 5.52 7.21
N ALA A 154 11.17 6.78 7.45
CA ALA A 154 12.08 7.88 7.70
C ALA A 154 12.94 7.65 8.95
N GLY A 155 12.32 7.19 10.05
CA GLY A 155 13.04 6.84 11.28
C GLY A 155 14.12 5.79 11.03
N ARG A 156 13.80 4.72 10.34
CA ARG A 156 14.75 3.64 9.99
C ARG A 156 15.87 4.11 9.07
N VAL A 157 15.58 4.99 8.12
CA VAL A 157 16.59 5.60 7.25
C VAL A 157 17.52 6.51 8.05
N LEU A 158 16.99 7.33 8.94
CA LEU A 158 17.78 8.20 9.83
C LEU A 158 18.68 7.37 10.75
N GLU A 159 18.17 6.33 11.40
CA GLU A 159 18.94 5.40 12.21
C GLU A 159 20.05 4.70 11.38
N ALA A 160 19.74 4.29 10.15
CA ALA A 160 20.74 3.75 9.23
C ALA A 160 21.81 4.79 8.86
N ALA A 161 21.46 6.08 8.83
CA ALA A 161 22.41 7.18 8.64
C ALA A 161 23.21 7.53 9.91
N GLY A 162 22.90 6.93 11.07
CA GLY A 162 23.52 7.20 12.36
C GLY A 162 22.93 8.41 13.08
N LEU A 163 21.67 8.74 12.79
CA LEU A 163 20.91 9.81 13.44
C LEU A 163 19.78 9.23 14.28
N SER A 164 19.56 9.79 15.46
CA SER A 164 18.36 9.58 16.24
C SER A 164 17.35 10.67 15.90
N PRO A 165 16.15 10.33 15.38
CA PRO A 165 15.17 11.34 14.98
C PRO A 165 14.84 12.35 16.08
N ASP A 166 14.73 11.91 17.32
CA ASP A 166 14.29 12.76 18.43
C ASP A 166 15.42 13.53 19.11
N ARG A 167 16.70 13.09 18.95
CA ARG A 167 17.85 13.75 19.58
C ARG A 167 18.64 14.61 18.61
N ASP A 168 18.74 14.17 17.37
CA ASP A 168 19.63 14.79 16.37
C ASP A 168 18.91 15.76 15.43
N LEU A 169 17.57 15.81 15.44
CA LEU A 169 16.76 16.69 14.61
C LEU A 169 15.88 17.61 15.47
N LYS A 170 15.50 18.76 14.93
CA LYS A 170 14.32 19.51 15.39
C LYS A 170 13.09 18.92 14.71
N ARG A 171 12.72 17.73 15.19
CA ARG A 171 11.73 16.88 14.56
C ARG A 171 10.33 17.47 14.59
N GLN A 172 9.61 17.35 13.47
CA GLN A 172 8.18 17.60 13.35
C GLN A 172 7.49 16.37 12.76
N ARG A 173 6.20 16.18 13.09
CA ARG A 173 5.36 15.08 12.59
C ARG A 173 4.21 15.66 11.79
N LEU A 174 4.48 16.05 10.54
CA LEU A 174 3.51 16.70 9.67
C LEU A 174 3.11 15.76 8.52
N GLY A 175 1.86 15.81 8.12
CA GLY A 175 1.38 15.18 6.88
C GLY A 175 1.96 15.86 5.64
N LEU A 176 1.66 15.30 4.45
CA LEU A 176 2.21 15.83 3.18
C LEU A 176 1.89 17.31 2.96
N ASN A 177 0.60 17.68 3.10
CA ASN A 177 0.14 19.04 2.84
C ASN A 177 0.80 20.05 3.78
N ASP A 178 0.82 19.72 5.08
CA ASP A 178 1.43 20.58 6.11
C ASP A 178 2.95 20.67 5.96
N SER A 179 3.62 19.56 5.57
CA SER A 179 5.05 19.54 5.28
C SER A 179 5.39 20.44 4.09
N ALA A 180 4.63 20.33 2.99
CA ALA A 180 4.81 21.17 1.80
C ALA A 180 4.59 22.66 2.13
N ALA A 181 3.51 22.97 2.85
CA ALA A 181 3.24 24.33 3.30
C ALA A 181 4.32 24.88 4.25
N ALA A 182 4.81 24.06 5.19
CA ALA A 182 5.85 24.44 6.12
C ALA A 182 7.21 24.66 5.42
N LEU A 183 7.55 23.86 4.40
CA LEU A 183 8.77 24.03 3.60
C LEU A 183 8.70 25.34 2.80
N ARG A 184 7.58 25.61 2.12
CA ARG A 184 7.36 26.88 1.40
C ARG A 184 7.47 28.11 2.31
N ALA A 185 6.91 28.01 3.52
CA ALA A 185 6.99 29.07 4.53
C ALA A 185 8.34 29.11 5.28
N LYS A 186 9.33 28.31 4.90
CA LYS A 186 10.65 28.19 5.55
C LYS A 186 10.56 27.87 7.06
N ARG A 187 9.48 27.21 7.50
CA ARG A 187 9.30 26.75 8.88
C ARG A 187 10.02 25.44 9.16
N ILE A 188 10.27 24.65 8.12
CA ILE A 188 11.11 23.46 8.13
C ILE A 188 12.17 23.56 7.02
N ASP A 189 13.24 22.78 7.15
CA ASP A 189 14.38 22.76 6.22
C ASP A 189 14.30 21.57 5.27
N ALA A 190 13.63 20.49 5.69
CA ALA A 190 13.44 19.27 4.94
C ALA A 190 12.17 18.53 5.41
N PHE A 191 11.66 17.64 4.56
CA PHE A 191 10.66 16.67 5.00
C PHE A 191 10.80 15.33 4.28
N PHE A 192 10.37 14.28 4.96
CA PHE A 192 10.19 12.96 4.40
C PHE A 192 8.74 12.75 3.94
N TRP A 193 8.61 12.02 2.85
CA TRP A 193 7.33 11.53 2.35
C TRP A 193 7.50 10.15 1.72
N SER A 194 6.66 9.19 2.08
CA SER A 194 6.55 7.89 1.42
C SER A 194 5.27 7.82 0.62
N GLY A 195 5.36 7.51 -0.66
CA GLY A 195 4.19 7.41 -1.54
C GLY A 195 4.53 6.89 -2.94
N GLY A 196 3.47 6.59 -3.70
CA GLY A 196 3.60 6.21 -5.12
C GLY A 196 4.01 7.37 -6.00
N LEU A 197 4.45 7.05 -7.22
CA LEU A 197 4.93 8.02 -8.20
C LEU A 197 3.91 8.21 -9.36
N PRO A 198 3.74 9.46 -9.83
CA PRO A 198 4.06 10.69 -9.13
C PRO A 198 3.12 10.92 -7.94
N THR A 199 3.62 11.52 -6.86
CA THR A 199 2.76 11.99 -5.77
C THR A 199 2.22 13.38 -6.10
N PRO A 200 0.90 13.62 -6.15
CA PRO A 200 0.33 14.91 -6.53
C PRO A 200 0.87 16.08 -5.71
N GLY A 201 0.84 15.99 -4.38
CA GLY A 201 1.31 17.07 -3.50
C GLY A 201 2.82 17.39 -3.63
N ILE A 202 3.65 16.44 -4.07
CA ILE A 202 5.07 16.72 -4.39
C ILE A 202 5.18 17.45 -5.74
N ARG A 203 4.34 17.08 -6.72
CA ARG A 203 4.28 17.76 -8.00
C ARG A 203 3.84 19.21 -7.81
N ASP A 204 2.74 19.45 -7.10
CA ASP A 204 2.23 20.79 -6.81
C ASP A 204 3.28 21.66 -6.10
N LEU A 205 4.08 21.03 -5.20
CA LEU A 205 5.18 21.72 -4.56
C LEU A 205 6.30 22.07 -5.54
N ALA A 206 6.68 21.15 -6.44
CA ALA A 206 7.72 21.37 -7.46
C ALA A 206 7.30 22.46 -8.45
N ASP A 207 6.02 22.52 -8.83
CA ASP A 207 5.46 23.59 -9.66
C ASP A 207 5.47 24.96 -8.93
N ALA A 208 5.35 24.97 -7.61
CA ALA A 208 5.29 26.19 -6.81
C ALA A 208 6.65 26.75 -6.37
N MET A 209 7.67 25.90 -6.25
CA MET A 209 9.03 26.31 -5.86
C MET A 209 10.07 25.27 -6.29
N PRO A 210 11.31 25.70 -6.62
CA PRO A 210 12.39 24.76 -6.93
C PRO A 210 12.71 23.86 -5.72
N ILE A 211 12.60 22.55 -5.91
CA ILE A 211 12.95 21.53 -4.93
C ILE A 211 13.96 20.53 -5.51
N LYS A 212 14.57 19.75 -4.63
CA LYS A 212 15.30 18.54 -5.03
C LYS A 212 14.98 17.39 -4.05
N LEU A 213 15.16 16.19 -4.54
CA LEU A 213 15.17 14.98 -3.71
C LEU A 213 16.60 14.62 -3.34
N VAL A 214 16.82 14.26 -2.09
CA VAL A 214 18.12 13.84 -1.59
C VAL A 214 18.29 12.33 -1.76
N GLN A 215 19.47 11.91 -2.22
CA GLN A 215 19.82 10.49 -2.40
C GLN A 215 19.75 9.72 -1.07
N LEU A 216 19.07 8.58 -1.06
CA LEU A 216 18.94 7.71 0.10
C LEU A 216 19.51 6.30 -0.15
N GLY A 217 20.08 6.07 -1.33
CA GLY A 217 20.63 4.77 -1.74
C GLY A 217 21.73 4.24 -0.82
N ASP A 218 22.50 5.11 -0.19
CA ASP A 218 23.60 4.75 0.74
C ASP A 218 23.11 4.00 1.98
N GLN A 219 21.84 4.20 2.36
CA GLN A 219 21.25 3.56 3.55
C GLN A 219 20.83 2.11 3.29
N MET A 220 20.68 1.70 2.01
CA MET A 220 20.17 0.40 1.62
C MET A 220 20.96 -0.78 2.20
N GLY A 221 22.29 -0.64 2.29
CA GLY A 221 23.13 -1.71 2.85
C GLY A 221 22.78 -2.04 4.30
N LYS A 222 22.55 -1.02 5.14
CA LYS A 222 22.16 -1.18 6.55
C LYS A 222 20.70 -1.64 6.67
N LEU A 223 19.79 -1.01 5.92
CA LEU A 223 18.37 -1.39 5.91
C LEU A 223 18.16 -2.87 5.54
N ARG A 224 18.85 -3.36 4.51
CA ARG A 224 18.73 -4.78 4.10
C ARG A 224 19.33 -5.75 5.13
N ARG A 225 20.39 -5.39 5.83
CA ARG A 225 20.93 -6.23 6.92
C ARG A 225 19.93 -6.37 8.06
N THR A 226 19.24 -5.29 8.43
CA THR A 226 18.32 -5.27 9.58
C THR A 226 16.93 -5.78 9.22
N TYR A 227 16.39 -5.37 8.05
CA TYR A 227 14.98 -5.57 7.67
C TYR A 227 14.82 -6.46 6.42
N ARG A 228 15.92 -7.09 5.96
CA ARG A 228 15.92 -8.06 4.84
C ARG A 228 15.21 -7.52 3.58
N THR A 229 14.09 -8.15 3.20
CA THR A 229 13.37 -7.89 1.94
C THR A 229 12.31 -6.80 2.02
N LEU A 230 12.10 -6.20 3.19
CA LEU A 230 11.10 -5.14 3.36
C LEU A 230 11.44 -3.88 2.55
N TYR A 231 12.73 -3.63 2.33
CA TYR A 231 13.22 -2.47 1.60
C TYR A 231 13.99 -2.86 0.36
N ARG A 232 13.83 -2.07 -0.70
CA ARG A 232 14.58 -2.22 -1.93
C ARG A 232 15.12 -0.90 -2.44
N ARG A 233 16.18 -0.97 -3.23
CA ARG A 233 16.67 0.19 -3.96
C ARG A 233 15.67 0.56 -5.04
N ALA A 234 15.27 1.82 -5.07
CA ALA A 234 14.33 2.36 -6.03
C ALA A 234 14.88 3.64 -6.68
N VAL A 235 14.28 4.05 -7.79
CA VAL A 235 14.72 5.24 -8.53
C VAL A 235 13.50 6.08 -8.84
N VAL A 236 13.54 7.36 -8.44
CA VAL A 236 12.63 8.38 -8.93
C VAL A 236 13.25 8.95 -10.21
N SER A 237 12.57 8.77 -11.35
CA SER A 237 13.04 9.26 -12.65
C SER A 237 13.01 10.80 -12.69
N SER A 238 13.90 11.40 -13.50
CA SER A 238 13.87 12.84 -13.78
C SER A 238 12.60 13.31 -14.48
N SER A 239 11.85 12.39 -15.11
CA SER A 239 10.55 12.68 -15.70
C SER A 239 9.38 12.68 -14.73
N THR A 240 9.62 12.36 -13.44
CA THR A 240 8.55 12.21 -12.43
C THR A 240 8.00 13.55 -11.96
N TYR A 241 8.89 14.49 -11.69
CA TYR A 241 8.57 15.84 -11.19
C TYR A 241 9.33 16.91 -11.99
N PRO A 242 8.72 18.10 -12.21
CA PRO A 242 9.39 19.21 -12.89
C PRO A 242 10.73 19.55 -12.25
N ASP A 243 11.76 19.69 -13.07
CA ASP A 243 13.12 20.11 -12.68
C ASP A 243 13.79 19.34 -11.53
N VAL A 244 13.27 18.17 -11.18
CA VAL A 244 13.85 17.30 -10.15
C VAL A 244 14.72 16.23 -10.81
N PRO A 245 16.05 16.21 -10.52
CA PRO A 245 16.95 15.20 -11.05
C PRO A 245 16.61 13.78 -10.62
N GLN A 246 17.03 12.81 -11.43
CA GLN A 246 16.92 11.40 -11.06
C GLN A 246 17.54 11.14 -9.67
N THR A 247 16.79 10.44 -8.82
CA THR A 247 17.17 10.22 -7.43
C THR A 247 17.05 8.76 -7.04
N VAL A 248 18.11 8.20 -6.46
CA VAL A 248 18.08 6.85 -5.86
C VAL A 248 17.51 6.94 -4.46
N THR A 249 16.54 6.09 -4.18
CA THR A 249 15.83 6.12 -2.90
C THR A 249 15.50 4.71 -2.40
N VAL A 250 14.74 4.65 -1.31
CA VAL A 250 14.22 3.44 -0.67
C VAL A 250 12.81 3.19 -1.18
N GLY A 251 12.59 2.01 -1.73
CA GLY A 251 11.27 1.52 -2.13
C GLY A 251 10.71 0.54 -1.09
N VAL A 252 9.40 0.60 -0.87
CA VAL A 252 8.66 -0.26 0.05
C VAL A 252 7.43 -0.82 -0.66
N PRO A 253 7.21 -2.15 -0.68
CA PRO A 253 5.99 -2.73 -1.23
C PRO A 253 4.75 -2.22 -0.49
N ASN A 254 3.68 -2.00 -1.22
CA ASN A 254 2.41 -1.53 -0.70
C ASN A 254 1.28 -2.52 -1.00
N TYR A 255 0.45 -2.76 -0.03
CA TYR A 255 -0.62 -3.76 -0.06
C TYR A 255 -1.99 -3.13 0.12
N LEU A 256 -2.96 -3.73 -0.53
CA LEU A 256 -4.37 -3.58 -0.19
C LEU A 256 -4.71 -4.67 0.84
N VAL A 257 -5.17 -4.25 2.02
CA VAL A 257 -5.31 -5.09 3.22
C VAL A 257 -6.77 -5.10 3.68
N VAL A 258 -7.20 -6.22 4.22
CA VAL A 258 -8.52 -6.46 4.82
C VAL A 258 -8.39 -7.22 6.13
N SER A 259 -9.46 -7.28 6.93
CA SER A 259 -9.56 -8.26 8.02
C SER A 259 -9.74 -9.67 7.43
N GLY A 260 -9.14 -10.68 8.05
CA GLY A 260 -9.34 -12.08 7.69
C GLY A 260 -10.75 -12.60 7.97
N ASP A 261 -11.56 -11.85 8.72
CA ASP A 261 -12.97 -12.18 8.98
C ASP A 261 -13.92 -11.71 7.88
N LEU A 262 -13.42 -10.96 6.89
CA LEU A 262 -14.26 -10.50 5.78
C LEU A 262 -14.69 -11.69 4.92
N ASP A 263 -15.93 -11.68 4.46
CA ASP A 263 -16.49 -12.79 3.66
C ASP A 263 -15.62 -13.13 2.43
N ASP A 264 -15.31 -14.41 2.24
CA ASP A 264 -14.44 -14.88 1.16
C ASP A 264 -14.97 -14.54 -0.24
N ARG A 265 -16.30 -14.55 -0.43
CA ARG A 265 -16.92 -14.24 -1.73
C ARG A 265 -16.83 -12.75 -2.01
N LEU A 266 -16.99 -11.93 -0.97
CA LEU A 266 -16.81 -10.49 -1.08
C LEU A 266 -15.36 -10.17 -1.45
N VAL A 267 -14.39 -10.76 -0.76
CA VAL A 267 -12.96 -10.51 -1.05
C VAL A 267 -12.57 -11.04 -2.43
N TYR A 268 -13.13 -12.17 -2.86
CA TYR A 268 -12.97 -12.64 -4.24
C TYR A 268 -13.48 -11.58 -5.24
N ALA A 269 -14.71 -11.07 -5.03
CA ALA A 269 -15.30 -10.05 -5.89
C ALA A 269 -14.48 -8.74 -5.88
N LEU A 270 -14.04 -8.30 -4.71
CA LEU A 270 -13.14 -7.14 -4.57
C LEU A 270 -11.85 -7.34 -5.38
N THR A 271 -11.21 -8.51 -5.26
CA THR A 271 -9.99 -8.84 -6.00
C THR A 271 -10.26 -8.84 -7.51
N ARG A 272 -11.35 -9.47 -7.95
CA ARG A 272 -11.76 -9.49 -9.34
C ARG A 272 -11.94 -8.08 -9.90
N VAL A 273 -12.64 -7.20 -9.20
CA VAL A 273 -12.86 -5.82 -9.63
C VAL A 273 -11.53 -5.07 -9.75
N LEU A 274 -10.63 -5.23 -8.79
CA LEU A 274 -9.31 -4.60 -8.80
C LEU A 274 -8.54 -4.92 -10.10
N PHE A 275 -8.55 -6.19 -10.53
CA PHE A 275 -7.85 -6.63 -11.76
C PHE A 275 -8.62 -6.33 -13.04
N ARG A 276 -9.94 -6.49 -13.03
CA ARG A 276 -10.78 -6.20 -14.18
C ARG A 276 -10.68 -4.74 -14.62
N TYR A 277 -10.65 -3.84 -13.67
CA TYR A 277 -10.60 -2.39 -13.90
C TYR A 277 -9.20 -1.78 -13.74
N ARG A 278 -8.14 -2.60 -13.71
CA ARG A 278 -6.76 -2.12 -13.50
C ARG A 278 -6.33 -1.03 -14.48
N SER A 279 -6.79 -1.12 -15.72
CA SER A 279 -6.46 -0.13 -16.77
C SER A 279 -7.15 1.22 -16.50
N GLU A 280 -8.41 1.21 -16.07
CA GLU A 280 -9.16 2.41 -15.70
C GLU A 280 -8.54 3.05 -14.44
N ILE A 281 -8.28 2.25 -13.40
CA ILE A 281 -7.57 2.70 -12.19
C ILE A 281 -6.20 3.29 -12.56
N GLY A 282 -5.44 2.62 -13.42
CA GLY A 282 -4.12 3.10 -13.87
C GLY A 282 -4.16 4.33 -14.77
N ALA A 283 -5.29 4.64 -15.41
CA ALA A 283 -5.49 5.88 -16.15
C ALA A 283 -5.65 7.08 -15.19
N GLU A 284 -6.38 6.89 -14.08
CA GLU A 284 -6.58 7.92 -13.07
C GLU A 284 -5.38 8.05 -12.12
N VAL A 285 -4.74 6.93 -11.80
CA VAL A 285 -3.63 6.85 -10.83
C VAL A 285 -2.45 6.11 -11.46
N PRO A 286 -1.40 6.80 -11.92
CA PRO A 286 -0.27 6.16 -12.60
C PRO A 286 0.36 4.99 -11.85
N SER A 287 0.42 5.03 -10.52
CA SER A 287 0.89 3.92 -9.68
C SER A 287 0.02 2.66 -9.82
N GLY A 288 -1.26 2.79 -10.19
CA GLY A 288 -2.17 1.66 -10.46
C GLY A 288 -1.79 0.83 -11.67
N ARG A 289 -1.01 1.40 -12.62
CA ARG A 289 -0.46 0.66 -13.77
C ARG A 289 0.56 -0.41 -13.38
N LEU A 290 1.09 -0.33 -12.16
CA LEU A 290 2.06 -1.28 -11.61
C LEU A 290 1.40 -2.55 -11.07
N LEU A 291 0.07 -2.59 -11.01
CA LEU A 291 -0.67 -3.79 -10.58
C LEU A 291 -0.49 -4.90 -11.60
N ASP A 292 0.20 -5.95 -11.20
CA ASP A 292 0.50 -7.14 -12.01
C ASP A 292 0.16 -8.41 -11.22
N ALA A 293 -0.56 -9.35 -11.84
CA ALA A 293 -1.08 -10.54 -11.16
C ALA A 293 0.03 -11.44 -10.59
N ARG A 294 1.22 -11.49 -11.22
CA ARG A 294 2.34 -12.32 -10.75
C ARG A 294 2.99 -11.74 -9.51
N SER A 295 3.15 -10.42 -9.46
CA SER A 295 3.75 -9.73 -8.32
C SER A 295 2.74 -9.46 -7.19
N ALA A 296 1.44 -9.38 -7.50
CA ALA A 296 0.38 -9.06 -6.54
C ALA A 296 0.25 -10.07 -5.40
N ILE A 297 0.63 -11.34 -5.64
CA ILE A 297 0.61 -12.41 -4.62
C ILE A 297 1.78 -12.32 -3.63
N SER A 298 2.78 -11.47 -3.89
CA SER A 298 3.97 -11.31 -3.03
C SER A 298 3.69 -10.33 -1.91
N THR A 299 2.97 -10.76 -0.87
CA THR A 299 2.41 -9.91 0.18
C THR A 299 3.06 -10.08 1.56
N MET A 300 4.20 -10.80 1.64
CA MET A 300 4.89 -10.97 2.93
C MET A 300 5.13 -9.62 3.65
N PRO A 301 4.85 -9.52 4.96
CA PRO A 301 4.57 -10.62 5.90
C PRO A 301 3.10 -11.06 5.98
N LEU A 302 2.18 -10.38 5.31
CA LEU A 302 0.77 -10.76 5.31
C LEU A 302 0.52 -11.97 4.42
N GLN A 303 -0.31 -12.88 4.88
CA GLN A 303 -0.88 -13.92 4.02
C GLN A 303 -1.98 -13.32 3.14
N LEU A 304 -2.21 -13.93 1.97
CA LEU A 304 -3.38 -13.60 1.17
C LEU A 304 -4.66 -14.00 1.91
N HIS A 305 -5.72 -13.22 1.70
CA HIS A 305 -7.06 -13.61 2.12
C HIS A 305 -7.54 -14.80 1.30
N PRO A 306 -8.26 -15.81 1.88
CA PRO A 306 -8.71 -16.98 1.14
C PRO A 306 -9.51 -16.64 -0.13
N GLY A 307 -10.37 -15.61 -0.08
CA GLY A 307 -11.10 -15.13 -1.25
C GLY A 307 -10.18 -14.59 -2.35
N ALA A 308 -9.13 -13.84 -1.99
CA ALA A 308 -8.14 -13.36 -2.95
C ALA A 308 -7.30 -14.52 -3.52
N GLU A 309 -6.87 -15.45 -2.66
CA GLU A 309 -6.12 -16.64 -3.08
C GLU A 309 -6.91 -17.48 -4.09
N ARG A 310 -8.21 -17.67 -3.85
CA ARG A 310 -9.10 -18.37 -4.81
C ARG A 310 -9.14 -17.63 -6.14
N TYR A 311 -9.30 -16.31 -6.16
CA TYR A 311 -9.25 -15.52 -7.39
C TYR A 311 -7.95 -15.78 -8.19
N TYR A 312 -6.80 -15.72 -7.54
CA TYR A 312 -5.52 -15.95 -8.23
C TYR A 312 -5.35 -17.37 -8.74
N ARG A 313 -5.92 -18.37 -8.06
CA ARG A 313 -5.94 -19.77 -8.58
C ARG A 313 -6.78 -19.90 -9.84
N ASP A 314 -7.98 -19.32 -9.83
CA ASP A 314 -8.90 -19.37 -10.97
C ASP A 314 -8.33 -18.67 -12.22
N GLN A 315 -7.43 -17.70 -12.07
CA GLN A 315 -6.76 -17.04 -13.19
C GLN A 315 -5.60 -17.85 -13.81
N LYS A 316 -5.21 -18.97 -13.20
CA LYS A 316 -4.14 -19.86 -13.70
C LYS A 316 -4.67 -21.06 -14.48
N SER A 317 -5.96 -21.35 -14.34
CA SER A 317 -6.68 -22.41 -15.05
C SER A 317 -7.29 -21.87 -16.33
#